data_2d4459210bd51751ab760b7e4b17d011
#
_entry.id   2d4459210bd51751ab760b7e4b17d011
#
_cell.length_a   1.000
_cell.length_b   1.000
_cell.length_c   1.000
_cell.angle_alpha   90.00
_cell.angle_beta   90.00
_cell.angle_gamma   90.00
#
_symmetry.space_group_name_H-M   'P 1'
#
loop_
_entity.id
_entity.type
_entity.pdbx_description
1 polymer ?
#
loop_
_entity_poly.entity_id
_entity_poly.type
_entity_poly.pdbx_seq_one_letter_code
_entity_poly.pdbx_strand_id
1 'polypeptide(L)'
;MWGGSSPATSFDCSGFVSWVINHSGWNVGRLGAQGLYNICTPTSNPKPGDLVFFVGTYDTAGVSHCGIYVGDNMMIHCGDPIQYANLNTSYWQSHFYAYGRLP
;
A
#
# COMPACT_ATOMS: atom_id res chain seq x y z
N MET A 1 -5.36 17.13 -0.20
CA MET A 1 -6.69 16.53 0.05
C MET A 1 -6.55 15.04 0.20
N TRP A 2 -7.04 14.51 1.28
CA TRP A 2 -7.02 13.07 1.55
C TRP A 2 -8.24 12.42 0.89
N GLY A 3 -8.08 11.20 0.41
CA GLY A 3 -9.18 10.47 -0.22
C GLY A 3 -9.23 10.53 -1.74
N GLY A 4 -8.29 11.23 -2.35
CA GLY A 4 -8.20 11.28 -3.81
C GLY A 4 -7.63 10.00 -4.40
N SER A 5 -7.82 9.82 -5.71
CA SER A 5 -7.31 8.67 -6.45
C SER A 5 -6.67 9.07 -7.77
N SER A 6 -6.40 10.35 -7.97
CA SER A 6 -5.82 10.89 -9.19
C SER A 6 -4.61 11.77 -8.84
N PRO A 7 -3.50 11.69 -9.60
CA PRO A 7 -2.35 12.55 -9.33
C PRO A 7 -2.64 14.04 -9.49
N ALA A 8 -3.70 14.40 -10.23
CA ALA A 8 -4.06 15.79 -10.41
C ALA A 8 -4.78 16.38 -9.20
N THR A 9 -5.30 15.57 -8.32
CA THR A 9 -5.99 16.02 -7.10
C THR A 9 -5.18 15.67 -5.85
N SER A 10 -5.20 14.44 -5.46
CA SER A 10 -4.37 13.88 -4.37
C SER A 10 -4.72 12.41 -4.25
N PHE A 11 -3.95 11.69 -3.41
CA PHE A 11 -4.21 10.29 -3.12
C PHE A 11 -4.41 10.09 -1.62
N ASP A 12 -5.31 9.17 -1.24
CA ASP A 12 -5.13 8.42 -0.01
C ASP A 12 -4.22 7.22 -0.30
N CYS A 13 -3.90 6.42 0.72
CA CYS A 13 -2.93 5.33 0.54
C CYS A 13 -3.39 4.30 -0.48
N SER A 14 -4.65 3.88 -0.42
CA SER A 14 -5.19 2.87 -1.34
C SER A 14 -5.47 3.46 -2.72
N GLY A 15 -5.84 4.74 -2.79
CA GLY A 15 -6.03 5.43 -4.06
C GLY A 15 -4.75 5.51 -4.86
N PHE A 16 -3.64 5.85 -4.21
CA PHE A 16 -2.33 5.86 -4.83
C PHE A 16 -1.95 4.48 -5.36
N VAL A 17 -2.06 3.45 -4.54
CA VAL A 17 -1.69 2.08 -4.92
C VAL A 17 -2.58 1.59 -6.07
N SER A 18 -3.90 1.82 -5.98
CA SER A 18 -4.82 1.43 -7.05
C SER A 18 -4.48 2.11 -8.37
N TRP A 19 -4.15 3.40 -8.31
CA TRP A 19 -3.77 4.15 -9.51
C TRP A 19 -2.53 3.53 -10.18
N VAL A 20 -1.48 3.24 -9.38
CA VAL A 20 -0.25 2.64 -9.90
C VAL A 20 -0.53 1.28 -10.51
N ILE A 21 -1.29 0.43 -9.82
CA ILE A 21 -1.60 -0.92 -10.29
C ILE A 21 -2.36 -0.88 -11.62
N ASN A 22 -3.38 -0.02 -11.71
CA ASN A 22 -4.18 0.09 -12.93
C ASN A 22 -3.38 0.64 -14.11
N HIS A 23 -2.31 1.41 -13.85
CA HIS A 23 -1.42 1.92 -14.88
C HIS A 23 -0.22 1.01 -15.14
N SER A 24 -0.14 -0.13 -14.50
CA SER A 24 0.97 -1.09 -14.60
C SER A 24 0.53 -2.44 -15.18
N GLY A 25 -0.62 -2.51 -15.80
CA GLY A 25 -1.08 -3.70 -16.51
C GLY A 25 -2.18 -4.49 -15.82
N TRP A 26 -2.62 -4.09 -14.63
CA TRP A 26 -3.77 -4.70 -13.96
C TRP A 26 -4.99 -3.83 -14.14
N ASN A 27 -6.16 -4.43 -13.97
CA ASN A 27 -7.43 -3.72 -14.06
C ASN A 27 -8.26 -4.08 -12.82
N VAL A 28 -7.94 -3.43 -11.71
CA VAL A 28 -8.58 -3.72 -10.42
C VAL A 28 -9.55 -2.63 -9.98
N GLY A 29 -9.64 -1.52 -10.72
CA GLY A 29 -10.49 -0.41 -10.34
C GLY A 29 -9.98 0.30 -9.10
N ARG A 30 -10.90 0.89 -8.33
CA ARG A 30 -10.58 1.60 -7.10
C ARG A 30 -10.90 0.73 -5.90
N LEU A 31 -9.89 0.22 -5.22
CA LEU A 31 -10.04 -0.62 -4.04
C LEU A 31 -9.45 0.08 -2.82
N GLY A 32 -10.05 -0.12 -1.65
CA GLY A 32 -9.45 0.27 -0.38
C GLY A 32 -8.31 -0.66 0.00
N ALA A 33 -7.59 -0.35 1.08
CA ALA A 33 -6.45 -1.14 1.50
C ALA A 33 -6.84 -2.60 1.78
N GLN A 34 -7.97 -2.82 2.46
CA GLN A 34 -8.47 -4.18 2.71
C GLN A 34 -8.84 -4.90 1.41
N GLY A 35 -9.43 -4.20 0.46
CA GLY A 35 -9.77 -4.78 -0.84
C GLY A 35 -8.54 -5.18 -1.63
N LEU A 36 -7.49 -4.36 -1.61
CA LEU A 36 -6.21 -4.70 -2.24
C LEU A 36 -5.58 -5.92 -1.58
N TYR A 37 -5.62 -6.00 -0.24
CA TYR A 37 -5.13 -7.17 0.47
C TYR A 37 -5.87 -8.44 0.03
N ASN A 38 -7.18 -8.35 -0.13
CA ASN A 38 -8.02 -9.50 -0.46
C ASN A 38 -7.71 -10.10 -1.83
N ILE A 39 -7.23 -9.31 -2.78
CA ILE A 39 -6.88 -9.80 -4.12
C ILE A 39 -5.44 -10.31 -4.22
N CYS A 40 -4.61 -10.04 -3.20
CA CYS A 40 -3.20 -10.45 -3.20
C CYS A 40 -3.04 -11.86 -2.62
N THR A 41 -1.97 -12.52 -3.05
CA THR A 41 -1.48 -13.76 -2.41
C THR A 41 -0.46 -13.36 -1.36
N PRO A 42 -0.64 -13.73 -0.08
CA PRO A 42 0.35 -13.42 0.94
C PRO A 42 1.72 -14.02 0.61
N THR A 43 2.78 -13.28 0.89
CA THR A 43 4.14 -13.74 0.69
C THR A 43 5.01 -13.31 1.88
N SER A 44 5.99 -14.13 2.23
CA SER A 44 6.99 -13.78 3.23
C SER A 44 8.32 -13.33 2.61
N ASN A 45 8.39 -13.30 1.28
CA ASN A 45 9.60 -12.96 0.54
C ASN A 45 9.28 -11.89 -0.50
N PRO A 46 9.05 -10.64 -0.08
CA PRO A 46 8.59 -9.61 -1.00
C PRO A 46 9.65 -9.24 -2.03
N LYS A 47 9.19 -8.87 -3.21
CA LYS A 47 10.00 -8.36 -4.30
C LYS A 47 9.50 -6.99 -4.69
N PRO A 48 10.31 -6.14 -5.34
CA PRO A 48 9.82 -4.85 -5.83
C PRO A 48 8.56 -5.01 -6.66
N GLY A 49 7.54 -4.22 -6.35
CA GLY A 49 6.22 -4.31 -6.96
C GLY A 49 5.20 -5.07 -6.13
N ASP A 50 5.62 -5.83 -5.12
CA ASP A 50 4.68 -6.42 -4.16
C ASP A 50 4.11 -5.33 -3.26
N LEU A 51 2.99 -5.61 -2.61
CA LEU A 51 2.34 -4.66 -1.72
C LEU A 51 2.68 -4.96 -0.26
N VAL A 52 2.69 -3.91 0.55
CA VAL A 52 2.91 -3.99 2.00
C VAL A 52 1.65 -3.49 2.67
N PHE A 53 1.15 -4.23 3.64
CA PHE A 53 -0.11 -3.92 4.34
C PHE A 53 0.11 -3.72 5.82
N PHE A 54 -0.62 -2.76 6.38
CA PHE A 54 -0.51 -2.38 7.78
C PHE A 54 -1.89 -2.32 8.43
N VAL A 55 -1.93 -2.51 9.74
CA VAL A 55 -3.14 -2.41 10.56
C VAL A 55 -2.91 -1.39 11.67
N GLY A 56 -4.00 -0.83 12.18
CA GLY A 56 -3.93 0.08 13.33
C GLY A 56 -3.35 1.46 13.04
N THR A 57 -3.12 1.82 11.77
CA THR A 57 -2.65 3.16 11.41
C THR A 57 -3.76 4.20 11.44
N TYR A 58 -5.00 3.75 11.28
CA TYR A 58 -6.21 4.56 11.42
C TYR A 58 -7.18 3.84 12.33
N ASP A 59 -8.20 4.55 12.79
CA ASP A 59 -9.27 3.99 13.61
C ASP A 59 -10.25 3.22 12.72
N THR A 60 -9.79 2.09 12.19
CA THR A 60 -10.59 1.21 11.33
C THR A 60 -10.20 -0.23 11.57
N ALA A 61 -11.15 -1.14 11.41
CA ALA A 61 -10.88 -2.57 11.52
C ALA A 61 -10.16 -3.08 10.27
N GLY A 62 -9.31 -4.10 10.43
CA GLY A 62 -8.60 -4.74 9.35
C GLY A 62 -7.45 -3.91 8.80
N VAL A 63 -7.11 -4.14 7.54
CA VAL A 63 -6.01 -3.45 6.87
C VAL A 63 -6.36 -1.98 6.66
N SER A 64 -5.56 -1.09 7.22
CA SER A 64 -5.85 0.34 7.23
C SER A 64 -4.90 1.16 6.36
N HIS A 65 -3.74 0.61 5.97
CA HIS A 65 -2.75 1.33 5.16
C HIS A 65 -2.01 0.34 4.27
N CYS A 66 -1.54 0.81 3.13
CA CYS A 66 -0.74 0.00 2.23
C CYS A 66 0.28 0.85 1.48
N GLY A 67 1.34 0.18 1.01
CA GLY A 67 2.37 0.79 0.18
C GLY A 67 2.87 -0.22 -0.83
N ILE A 68 3.80 0.21 -1.68
CA ILE A 68 4.42 -0.63 -2.69
C ILE A 68 5.86 -0.88 -2.28
N TYR A 69 6.22 -2.15 -2.15
CA TYR A 69 7.59 -2.53 -1.80
C TYR A 69 8.53 -2.22 -2.95
N VAL A 70 9.65 -1.57 -2.66
CA VAL A 70 10.62 -1.16 -3.69
C VAL A 70 11.99 -1.82 -3.51
N GLY A 71 12.11 -2.76 -2.57
CA GLY A 71 13.36 -3.44 -2.26
C GLY A 71 14.06 -2.83 -1.06
N ASP A 72 15.05 -3.51 -0.52
CA ASP A 72 15.92 -3.05 0.58
C ASP A 72 15.14 -2.61 1.83
N ASN A 73 14.03 -3.29 2.13
CA ASN A 73 13.13 -2.92 3.24
C ASN A 73 12.60 -1.50 3.15
N MET A 74 12.39 -1.02 1.91
CA MET A 74 11.80 0.29 1.65
C MET A 74 10.48 0.11 0.92
N MET A 75 9.58 1.06 1.13
CA MET A 75 8.34 1.14 0.37
C MET A 75 8.13 2.56 -0.12
N ILE A 76 7.33 2.71 -1.18
CA ILE A 76 6.74 4.00 -1.54
C ILE A 76 5.27 3.96 -1.14
N HIS A 77 4.79 5.01 -0.49
CA HIS A 77 3.41 5.06 -0.02
C HIS A 77 2.88 6.49 -0.06
N CYS A 78 1.57 6.60 0.00
CA CYS A 78 0.92 7.89 0.10
C CYS A 78 0.89 8.31 1.56
N GLY A 79 1.97 8.98 1.99
CA GLY A 79 1.99 9.66 3.25
C GLY A 79 1.38 11.05 3.07
N ASP A 80 2.06 12.05 3.52
CA ASP A 80 1.71 13.44 3.27
C ASP A 80 3.02 14.21 3.15
N PRO A 81 3.65 14.20 1.97
CA PRO A 81 3.23 13.74 0.64
C PRO A 81 3.52 12.26 0.37
N ILE A 82 3.32 11.84 -0.90
CA ILE A 82 3.81 10.53 -1.37
C ILE A 82 5.32 10.51 -1.19
N GLN A 83 5.84 9.44 -0.57
CA GLN A 83 7.24 9.37 -0.18
C GLN A 83 7.69 7.94 0.01
N TYR A 84 9.02 7.75 0.02
CA TYR A 84 9.62 6.49 0.44
C TYR A 84 9.63 6.41 1.96
N ALA A 85 9.52 5.20 2.48
CA ALA A 85 9.61 4.94 3.92
C ALA A 85 10.45 3.71 4.19
N ASN A 86 11.22 3.76 5.28
CA ASN A 86 12.04 2.64 5.72
C ASN A 86 11.21 1.72 6.60
N LEU A 87 11.02 0.47 6.16
CA LEU A 87 10.21 -0.52 6.87
C LEU A 87 10.87 -1.03 8.15
N ASN A 88 12.15 -0.72 8.38
CA ASN A 88 12.86 -1.11 9.60
C ASN A 88 12.57 -0.20 10.79
N THR A 89 11.82 0.88 10.62
CA THR A 89 11.47 1.77 11.73
C THR A 89 10.45 1.10 12.66
N SER A 90 10.48 1.49 13.93
CA SER A 90 9.59 0.90 14.94
C SER A 90 8.12 1.16 14.64
N TYR A 91 7.78 2.32 14.07
CA TYR A 91 6.40 2.62 13.71
C TYR A 91 5.86 1.60 12.70
N TRP A 92 6.56 1.39 11.59
CA TRP A 92 6.09 0.47 10.55
C TRP A 92 6.15 -0.98 11.01
N GLN A 93 7.16 -1.36 11.81
CA GLN A 93 7.25 -2.71 12.37
C GLN A 93 6.07 -3.03 13.29
N SER A 94 5.65 -2.08 14.12
CA SER A 94 4.56 -2.31 15.06
C SER A 94 3.19 -2.36 14.38
N HIS A 95 3.05 -1.81 13.18
CA HIS A 95 1.80 -1.82 12.42
C HIS A 95 1.81 -2.83 11.26
N PHE A 96 2.92 -3.48 11.02
CA PHE A 96 3.04 -4.42 9.90
C PHE A 96 2.05 -5.56 10.03
N TYR A 97 1.37 -5.89 8.91
CA TYR A 97 0.43 -7.00 8.85
C TYR A 97 0.93 -8.08 7.88
N ALA A 98 1.15 -7.75 6.63
CA ALA A 98 1.54 -8.74 5.62
C ALA A 98 2.13 -8.08 4.39
N TYR A 99 2.87 -8.88 3.62
CA TYR A 99 3.18 -8.57 2.22
C TYR A 99 2.21 -9.34 1.34
N GLY A 100 1.85 -8.76 0.19
CA GLY A 100 0.97 -9.41 -0.76
C GLY A 100 1.49 -9.28 -2.19
N ARG A 101 1.35 -10.35 -2.97
CA ARG A 101 1.72 -10.37 -4.38
C ARG A 101 0.47 -10.31 -5.23
N LEU A 102 0.48 -9.40 -6.20
CA LEU A 102 -0.62 -9.27 -7.15
C LEU A 102 -0.72 -10.53 -8.04
N PRO A 103 -1.94 -10.87 -8.47
CA PRO A 103 -2.14 -12.04 -9.33
C PRO A 103 -1.44 -11.92 -10.68
#